data_6e0e9c9a8f16d7d403dfb07c48ba8025
#
_entry.id   6e0e9c9a8f16d7d403dfb07c48ba8025
#
_cell.length_a   1.000
_cell.length_b   1.000
_cell.length_c   1.000
_cell.angle_alpha   90.00
_cell.angle_beta   90.00
_cell.angle_gamma   90.00
#
_symmetry.space_group_name_H-M   'P 1'
#
loop_
_entity.id
_entity.type
_entity.pdbx_description
1 polymer ?
#
loop_
_entity_poly.entity_id
_entity_poly.type
_entity_poly.pdbx_seq_one_letter_code
_entity_poly.pdbx_strand_id
1 'polypeptide(L)'
;MWRWDDKCYHPWCGCTLFSFEPVAKFLLAGEILAQSLSQLERDIHPVVIISAYNKALKEALEIIKRISIPIDVNDDAQMLSLIKTSIGTKFVVRWSDLMCKLALEAVRTVSQDINGMKTVDIKRYARVEKIPGGEIEQSTVLRGVMVNKDITHPQMRRRIENPRIILLDCPLEYKKGESQTNMEFSKEGDWARAQEIEEEQVKALCYKLLEFKPDLIITEKGVSGGSAFSPLIYSSSLFSDLAQHIFVQHNATALRRVRKSDNNRIALAVGATIVNRIEDMRESDVGTECGLFHVEKIGDE
;
A
#
# COMPACT_ATOMS: atom_id res chain seq x y z
N MET A 1 5.29 23.75 -22.77
CA MET A 1 4.71 23.37 -21.49
C MET A 1 3.22 23.10 -21.71
N TRP A 2 2.87 21.88 -22.09
CA TRP A 2 1.51 21.48 -22.48
C TRP A 2 0.84 20.87 -21.26
N ARG A 3 -0.13 21.57 -20.72
CA ARG A 3 -0.99 21.13 -19.64
C ARG A 3 -2.13 20.32 -20.27
N TRP A 4 -2.17 19.04 -20.03
CA TRP A 4 -3.28 18.18 -20.40
C TRP A 4 -4.41 18.43 -19.41
N ASP A 5 -5.53 18.97 -19.91
CA ASP A 5 -6.74 19.11 -19.10
C ASP A 5 -7.33 17.74 -18.79
N ASP A 6 -7.54 17.50 -17.49
CA ASP A 6 -7.99 16.25 -16.84
C ASP A 6 -9.45 15.82 -17.18
N LYS A 7 -10.00 16.27 -18.31
CA LYS A 7 -11.43 16.07 -18.62
C LYS A 7 -11.78 14.86 -19.50
N CYS A 8 -10.85 14.01 -19.85
CA CYS A 8 -11.11 12.80 -20.64
C CYS A 8 -10.63 11.52 -19.95
N TYR A 9 -10.83 11.40 -18.65
CA TYR A 9 -10.69 10.13 -17.96
C TYR A 9 -12.00 9.34 -17.99
N HIS A 10 -12.31 8.72 -19.15
CA HIS A 10 -12.97 7.43 -19.09
C HIS A 10 -11.88 6.41 -18.78
N PRO A 11 -11.84 5.82 -17.56
CA PRO A 11 -10.74 4.95 -17.15
C PRO A 11 -10.58 3.68 -17.99
N TRP A 12 -11.47 3.41 -18.91
CA TRP A 12 -11.53 2.18 -19.68
C TRP A 12 -11.15 2.31 -21.17
N CYS A 13 -11.11 3.50 -21.72
CA CYS A 13 -10.75 3.69 -23.13
C CYS A 13 -9.22 3.66 -23.39
N GLY A 14 -8.39 3.68 -22.35
CA GLY A 14 -6.94 3.77 -22.44
C GLY A 14 -6.15 2.46 -22.42
N CYS A 15 -6.78 1.33 -22.07
CA CYS A 15 -6.03 0.12 -21.73
C CYS A 15 -5.38 -0.61 -22.92
N THR A 16 -5.93 -0.54 -24.11
CA THR A 16 -5.36 -1.22 -25.29
C THR A 16 -4.27 -0.43 -26.01
N LEU A 17 -4.30 0.88 -25.92
CA LEU A 17 -3.29 1.77 -26.51
C LEU A 17 -2.03 1.93 -25.64
N PHE A 18 -2.13 1.69 -24.34
CA PHE A 18 -1.07 1.99 -23.37
C PHE A 18 0.15 1.04 -23.42
N SER A 19 0.05 -0.15 -23.96
CA SER A 19 1.17 -1.09 -24.03
C SER A 19 2.09 -0.92 -25.24
N PHE A 20 1.64 -0.22 -26.29
CA PHE A 20 2.47 0.19 -27.44
C PHE A 20 2.97 1.64 -27.32
N GLU A 21 2.80 2.25 -26.19
CA GLU A 21 2.71 3.69 -26.02
C GLU A 21 3.93 4.52 -26.39
N PRO A 22 5.15 4.24 -25.98
CA PRO A 22 6.24 5.16 -26.29
C PRO A 22 6.66 5.08 -27.76
N VAL A 23 6.79 3.85 -28.31
CA VAL A 23 7.28 3.66 -29.68
C VAL A 23 6.26 4.13 -30.72
N ALA A 24 4.98 3.78 -30.53
CA ALA A 24 3.92 4.22 -31.45
C ALA A 24 3.73 5.74 -31.45
N LYS A 25 3.82 6.39 -30.30
CA LYS A 25 3.77 7.87 -30.20
C LYS A 25 4.95 8.54 -30.92
N PHE A 26 6.16 7.99 -30.76
CA PHE A 26 7.33 8.51 -31.46
C PHE A 26 7.24 8.31 -32.98
N LEU A 27 6.78 7.13 -33.44
CA LEU A 27 6.59 6.85 -34.86
C LEU A 27 5.52 7.77 -35.47
N LEU A 28 4.38 7.94 -34.82
CA LEU A 28 3.33 8.85 -35.28
C LEU A 28 3.79 10.29 -35.29
N ALA A 29 4.49 10.75 -34.27
CA ALA A 29 5.03 12.09 -34.23
C ALA A 29 6.08 12.31 -35.35
N GLY A 30 6.95 11.32 -35.57
CA GLY A 30 7.94 11.37 -36.63
C GLY A 30 7.31 11.41 -38.01
N GLU A 31 6.28 10.59 -38.25
CA GLU A 31 5.55 10.57 -39.53
C GLU A 31 4.79 11.88 -39.78
N ILE A 32 4.12 12.44 -38.77
CA ILE A 32 3.44 13.72 -38.86
C ILE A 32 4.44 14.84 -39.22
N LEU A 33 5.62 14.83 -38.60
CA LEU A 33 6.69 15.80 -38.92
C LEU A 33 7.24 15.61 -40.34
N ALA A 34 7.46 14.37 -40.75
CA ALA A 34 7.94 14.06 -42.11
C ALA A 34 6.96 14.54 -43.17
N GLN A 35 5.66 14.30 -42.97
CA GLN A 35 4.61 14.79 -43.88
C GLN A 35 4.47 16.31 -43.86
N SER A 36 4.76 16.96 -42.72
CA SER A 36 4.73 18.42 -42.63
C SER A 36 5.90 19.08 -43.36
N LEU A 37 7.04 18.40 -43.53
CA LEU A 37 8.21 18.93 -44.21
C LEU A 37 7.91 19.26 -45.66
N SER A 38 7.21 18.38 -46.38
CA SER A 38 6.82 18.60 -47.76
C SER A 38 5.89 19.81 -47.95
N GLN A 39 5.13 20.18 -46.91
CA GLN A 39 4.26 21.36 -46.95
C GLN A 39 5.04 22.64 -46.64
N LEU A 40 6.04 22.55 -45.78
CA LEU A 40 6.96 23.67 -45.50
C LEU A 40 7.83 24.00 -46.72
N GLU A 41 8.27 23.02 -47.49
CA GLU A 41 9.01 23.20 -48.74
C GLU A 41 8.18 23.90 -49.83
N ARG A 42 6.85 23.86 -49.71
CA ARG A 42 5.92 24.60 -50.60
C ARG A 42 5.58 26.01 -50.08
N ASP A 43 6.37 26.53 -49.15
CA ASP A 43 6.18 27.84 -48.51
C ASP A 43 4.85 28.03 -47.76
N ILE A 44 4.22 26.93 -47.31
CA ILE A 44 3.03 27.03 -46.46
C ILE A 44 3.45 27.41 -45.06
N HIS A 45 2.85 28.48 -44.53
CA HIS A 45 3.19 28.99 -43.22
C HIS A 45 2.90 27.96 -42.10
N PRO A 46 3.82 27.72 -41.15
CA PRO A 46 3.67 26.69 -40.10
C PRO A 46 2.38 26.79 -39.31
N VAL A 47 1.86 27.99 -39.06
CA VAL A 47 0.60 28.21 -38.32
C VAL A 47 -0.59 27.58 -39.05
N VAL A 48 -0.60 27.59 -40.38
CA VAL A 48 -1.67 26.98 -41.18
C VAL A 48 -1.63 25.46 -41.04
N ILE A 49 -0.43 24.88 -41.08
CA ILE A 49 -0.22 23.43 -40.90
C ILE A 49 -0.69 22.99 -39.52
N ILE A 50 -0.30 23.73 -38.46
CA ILE A 50 -0.75 23.44 -37.07
C ILE A 50 -2.28 23.53 -36.93
N SER A 51 -2.88 24.56 -37.57
CA SER A 51 -4.34 24.71 -37.57
C SER A 51 -5.04 23.54 -38.27
N ALA A 52 -4.49 23.06 -39.38
CA ALA A 52 -5.01 21.92 -40.11
C ALA A 52 -4.90 20.62 -39.30
N TYR A 53 -3.78 20.38 -38.63
CA TYR A 53 -3.62 19.22 -37.74
C TYR A 53 -4.58 19.23 -36.55
N ASN A 54 -4.83 20.40 -35.95
CA ASN A 54 -5.82 20.53 -34.88
C ASN A 54 -7.26 20.23 -35.34
N LYS A 55 -7.61 20.61 -36.60
CA LYS A 55 -8.90 20.24 -37.18
C LYS A 55 -8.98 18.72 -37.43
N ALA A 56 -7.95 18.18 -38.07
CA ALA A 56 -7.86 16.75 -38.34
C ALA A 56 -7.94 15.91 -37.05
N LEU A 57 -7.31 16.37 -35.96
CA LEU A 57 -7.41 15.70 -34.65
C LEU A 57 -8.86 15.65 -34.12
N LYS A 58 -9.61 16.76 -34.23
CA LYS A 58 -11.01 16.82 -33.81
C LYS A 58 -11.87 15.83 -34.60
N GLU A 59 -11.72 15.86 -35.92
CA GLU A 59 -12.44 14.94 -36.82
C GLU A 59 -12.06 13.48 -36.58
N ALA A 60 -10.78 13.18 -36.36
CA ALA A 60 -10.31 11.83 -36.05
C ALA A 60 -10.90 11.34 -34.75
N LEU A 61 -10.98 12.16 -33.70
CA LEU A 61 -11.59 11.81 -32.43
C LEU A 61 -13.09 11.50 -32.55
N GLU A 62 -13.81 12.26 -33.38
CA GLU A 62 -15.23 12.00 -33.66
C GLU A 62 -15.43 10.66 -34.41
N ILE A 63 -14.57 10.40 -35.42
CA ILE A 63 -14.59 9.15 -36.17
C ILE A 63 -14.30 7.97 -35.24
N ILE A 64 -13.28 8.07 -34.40
CA ILE A 64 -12.93 7.02 -33.44
C ILE A 64 -14.10 6.74 -32.49
N LYS A 65 -14.75 7.77 -31.95
CA LYS A 65 -15.95 7.61 -31.11
C LYS A 65 -17.08 6.87 -31.82
N ARG A 66 -17.27 7.16 -33.13
CA ARG A 66 -18.31 6.50 -33.92
C ARG A 66 -18.01 5.06 -34.26
N ILE A 67 -16.73 4.71 -34.43
CA ILE A 67 -16.27 3.35 -34.78
C ILE A 67 -16.09 2.51 -33.52
N SER A 68 -15.90 3.13 -32.35
CA SER A 68 -15.68 2.41 -31.08
C SER A 68 -16.85 1.47 -30.76
N ILE A 69 -16.51 0.25 -30.40
CA ILE A 69 -17.48 -0.75 -29.97
C ILE A 69 -17.68 -0.58 -28.45
N PRO A 70 -18.92 -0.33 -27.98
CA PRO A 70 -19.19 -0.22 -26.56
C PRO A 70 -18.99 -1.58 -25.89
N ILE A 71 -18.29 -1.59 -24.77
CA ILE A 71 -18.00 -2.78 -23.97
C ILE A 71 -18.75 -2.68 -22.65
N ASP A 72 -19.45 -3.74 -22.26
CA ASP A 72 -20.06 -3.81 -20.94
C ASP A 72 -18.99 -4.17 -19.90
N VAL A 73 -18.78 -3.26 -18.96
CA VAL A 73 -17.81 -3.41 -17.86
C VAL A 73 -18.20 -4.55 -16.89
N ASN A 74 -19.47 -4.91 -16.83
CA ASN A 74 -19.97 -5.97 -15.96
C ASN A 74 -19.83 -7.35 -16.58
N ASP A 75 -19.61 -7.44 -17.89
CA ASP A 75 -19.40 -8.72 -18.60
C ASP A 75 -17.92 -9.16 -18.48
N ASP A 76 -17.69 -10.18 -17.67
CA ASP A 76 -16.37 -10.74 -17.42
C ASP A 76 -15.70 -11.29 -18.70
N ALA A 77 -16.48 -11.88 -19.60
CA ALA A 77 -15.94 -12.48 -20.81
C ALA A 77 -15.37 -11.42 -21.77
N GLN A 78 -16.10 -10.31 -21.95
CA GLN A 78 -15.63 -9.18 -22.76
C GLN A 78 -14.40 -8.51 -22.13
N MET A 79 -14.41 -8.31 -20.80
CA MET A 79 -13.29 -7.73 -20.08
C MET A 79 -12.03 -8.60 -20.15
N LEU A 80 -12.15 -9.92 -19.98
CA LEU A 80 -11.03 -10.83 -20.09
C LEU A 80 -10.46 -10.86 -21.52
N SER A 81 -11.30 -10.83 -22.55
CA SER A 81 -10.87 -10.73 -23.94
C SER A 81 -10.08 -9.45 -24.20
N LEU A 82 -10.56 -8.30 -23.67
CA LEU A 82 -9.87 -7.02 -23.79
C LEU A 82 -8.49 -7.04 -23.09
N ILE A 83 -8.41 -7.57 -21.88
CA ILE A 83 -7.15 -7.71 -21.15
C ILE A 83 -6.20 -8.64 -21.90
N LYS A 84 -6.70 -9.75 -22.44
CA LYS A 84 -5.92 -10.71 -23.20
C LYS A 84 -5.28 -10.09 -24.46
N THR A 85 -6.00 -9.22 -25.16
CA THR A 85 -5.42 -8.48 -26.31
C THR A 85 -4.28 -7.54 -25.87
N SER A 86 -4.39 -6.93 -24.71
CA SER A 86 -3.34 -6.06 -24.15
C SER A 86 -2.08 -6.83 -23.74
N ILE A 87 -2.22 -8.06 -23.24
CA ILE A 87 -1.12 -8.90 -22.77
C ILE A 87 -0.50 -9.72 -23.92
N GLY A 88 -1.20 -9.88 -25.04
CA GLY A 88 -0.86 -10.80 -26.13
C GLY A 88 0.52 -10.60 -26.78
N THR A 89 1.13 -9.43 -26.60
CA THR A 89 2.48 -9.11 -27.11
C THR A 89 3.58 -9.29 -26.06
N LYS A 90 3.25 -9.72 -24.85
CA LYS A 90 4.17 -9.84 -23.72
C LYS A 90 4.58 -11.28 -23.45
N PHE A 91 5.71 -11.48 -22.77
CA PHE A 91 6.18 -12.81 -22.35
C PHE A 91 5.15 -13.58 -21.50
N VAL A 92 4.27 -12.85 -20.81
CA VAL A 92 3.22 -13.37 -19.93
C VAL A 92 2.12 -14.12 -20.67
N VAL A 93 2.11 -14.17 -22.01
CA VAL A 93 1.10 -14.86 -22.84
C VAL A 93 0.91 -16.33 -22.42
N ARG A 94 1.96 -16.99 -21.94
CA ARG A 94 1.90 -18.39 -21.49
C ARG A 94 0.91 -18.60 -20.34
N TRP A 95 0.74 -17.60 -19.48
CA TRP A 95 -0.17 -17.61 -18.34
C TRP A 95 -1.30 -16.58 -18.50
N SER A 96 -1.66 -16.27 -19.76
CA SER A 96 -2.59 -15.19 -20.08
C SER A 96 -3.93 -15.29 -19.35
N ASP A 97 -4.50 -16.51 -19.29
CA ASP A 97 -5.82 -16.72 -18.69
C ASP A 97 -5.80 -16.50 -17.17
N LEU A 98 -4.73 -16.95 -16.49
CA LEU A 98 -4.52 -16.70 -15.07
C LEU A 98 -4.31 -15.22 -14.81
N MET A 99 -3.37 -14.60 -15.53
CA MET A 99 -3.03 -13.19 -15.33
C MET A 99 -4.17 -12.24 -15.65
N CYS A 100 -4.99 -12.56 -16.67
CA CYS A 100 -6.19 -11.76 -16.96
C CYS A 100 -7.21 -11.82 -15.82
N LYS A 101 -7.45 -13.00 -15.26
CA LYS A 101 -8.35 -13.18 -14.12
C LYS A 101 -7.85 -12.42 -12.89
N LEU A 102 -6.56 -12.58 -12.54
CA LEU A 102 -5.94 -11.89 -11.41
C LEU A 102 -6.01 -10.36 -11.58
N ALA A 103 -5.71 -9.86 -12.78
CA ALA A 103 -5.76 -8.43 -13.05
C ALA A 103 -7.19 -7.88 -12.92
N LEU A 104 -8.19 -8.58 -13.46
CA LEU A 104 -9.59 -8.17 -13.36
C LEU A 104 -10.07 -8.15 -11.91
N GLU A 105 -9.78 -9.21 -11.15
CA GLU A 105 -10.14 -9.31 -9.75
C GLU A 105 -9.45 -8.23 -8.90
N ALA A 106 -8.15 -8.01 -9.09
CA ALA A 106 -7.40 -6.98 -8.38
C ALA A 106 -7.98 -5.58 -8.63
N VAL A 107 -8.29 -5.24 -9.88
CA VAL A 107 -8.86 -3.92 -10.22
C VAL A 107 -10.25 -3.75 -9.61
N ARG A 108 -11.09 -4.76 -9.65
CA ARG A 108 -12.43 -4.72 -9.04
C ARG A 108 -12.37 -4.57 -7.53
N THR A 109 -11.43 -5.23 -6.87
CA THR A 109 -11.25 -5.12 -5.42
C THR A 109 -10.79 -3.72 -5.00
N VAL A 110 -9.98 -3.05 -5.83
CA VAL A 110 -9.45 -1.71 -5.54
C VAL A 110 -10.40 -0.59 -5.98
N SER A 111 -11.39 -0.89 -6.85
CA SER A 111 -12.31 0.13 -7.34
C SER A 111 -13.20 0.68 -6.21
N GLN A 112 -13.23 1.99 -6.06
CA GLN A 112 -14.06 2.70 -5.09
C GLN A 112 -15.02 3.66 -5.80
N ASP A 113 -16.26 3.70 -5.33
CA ASP A 113 -17.24 4.68 -5.79
C ASP A 113 -17.18 5.92 -4.89
N ILE A 114 -16.54 6.97 -5.37
CA ILE A 114 -16.47 8.25 -4.66
C ILE A 114 -17.39 9.23 -5.38
N ASN A 115 -18.46 9.69 -4.71
CA ASN A 115 -19.43 10.65 -5.26
C ASN A 115 -20.04 10.24 -6.62
N GLY A 116 -20.33 8.95 -6.82
CA GLY A 116 -20.88 8.43 -8.06
C GLY A 116 -19.90 8.29 -9.22
N MET A 117 -18.62 8.55 -8.98
CA MET A 117 -17.54 8.27 -9.92
C MET A 117 -16.70 7.09 -9.43
N LYS A 118 -16.55 6.07 -10.28
CA LYS A 118 -15.63 4.96 -10.01
C LYS A 118 -14.20 5.44 -10.14
N THR A 119 -13.48 5.46 -9.03
CA THR A 119 -12.04 5.78 -8.98
C THR A 119 -11.26 4.51 -8.71
N VAL A 120 -10.16 4.31 -9.43
CA VAL A 120 -9.28 3.15 -9.29
C VAL A 120 -7.85 3.65 -9.11
N ASP A 121 -7.33 3.59 -7.90
CA ASP A 121 -5.93 3.92 -7.60
C ASP A 121 -5.12 2.65 -7.36
N ILE A 122 -4.68 2.04 -8.47
CA ILE A 122 -3.87 0.81 -8.44
C ILE A 122 -2.53 1.06 -7.75
N LYS A 123 -1.91 2.23 -7.98
CA LYS A 123 -0.57 2.52 -7.48
C LYS A 123 -0.51 2.55 -5.94
N ARG A 124 -1.60 2.98 -5.31
CA ARG A 124 -1.68 3.12 -3.86
C ARG A 124 -2.15 1.84 -3.17
N TYR A 125 -3.14 1.18 -3.74
CA TYR A 125 -3.87 0.09 -3.07
C TYR A 125 -3.57 -1.30 -3.61
N ALA A 126 -3.23 -1.48 -4.89
CA ALA A 126 -2.83 -2.77 -5.43
C ALA A 126 -1.31 -2.95 -5.32
N ARG A 127 -0.88 -3.85 -4.45
CA ARG A 127 0.53 -4.18 -4.29
C ARG A 127 0.81 -5.58 -4.79
N VAL A 128 1.81 -5.70 -5.63
CA VAL A 128 2.32 -7.00 -6.10
C VAL A 128 3.49 -7.39 -5.21
N GLU A 129 3.32 -8.46 -4.45
CA GLU A 129 4.40 -9.08 -3.69
C GLU A 129 4.94 -10.29 -4.45
N LYS A 130 6.25 -10.39 -4.52
CA LYS A 130 6.95 -11.51 -5.16
C LYS A 130 7.44 -12.43 -4.06
N ILE A 131 6.97 -13.67 -4.07
CA ILE A 131 7.34 -14.68 -3.08
C ILE A 131 8.17 -15.73 -3.82
N PRO A 132 9.45 -15.92 -3.50
CA PRO A 132 10.27 -16.97 -4.07
C PRO A 132 9.84 -18.35 -3.58
N GLY A 133 10.13 -19.40 -4.34
CA GLY A 133 9.92 -20.79 -3.93
C GLY A 133 8.55 -21.39 -4.27
N GLY A 134 7.74 -20.73 -5.12
CA GLY A 134 6.46 -21.24 -5.59
C GLY A 134 6.32 -21.27 -7.12
N GLU A 135 5.25 -21.86 -7.61
CA GLU A 135 4.89 -21.85 -9.03
C GLU A 135 4.05 -20.61 -9.38
N ILE A 136 4.16 -20.14 -10.62
CA ILE A 136 3.41 -18.95 -11.09
C ILE A 136 1.90 -19.21 -11.04
N GLU A 137 1.49 -20.46 -11.26
CA GLU A 137 0.09 -20.91 -11.22
C GLU A 137 -0.57 -20.74 -9.84
N GLN A 138 0.23 -20.69 -8.77
CA GLN A 138 -0.24 -20.49 -7.40
C GLN A 138 -0.50 -19.02 -7.06
N SER A 139 -0.21 -18.11 -8.00
CA SER A 139 -0.46 -16.68 -7.80
C SER A 139 -1.94 -16.40 -7.59
N THR A 140 -2.26 -15.67 -6.53
CA THR A 140 -3.64 -15.35 -6.15
C THR A 140 -3.80 -13.87 -5.80
N VAL A 141 -5.02 -13.36 -5.88
CA VAL A 141 -5.39 -12.04 -5.38
C VAL A 141 -5.94 -12.18 -3.97
N LEU A 142 -5.31 -11.50 -3.02
CA LEU A 142 -5.80 -11.43 -1.65
C LEU A 142 -6.75 -10.24 -1.50
N ARG A 143 -7.93 -10.48 -0.95
CA ARG A 143 -8.86 -9.42 -0.53
C ARG A 143 -8.50 -8.97 0.88
N GLY A 144 -7.42 -8.22 0.97
CA GLY A 144 -6.86 -7.79 2.23
C GLY A 144 -5.44 -7.27 2.08
N VAL A 145 -4.71 -7.14 3.17
CA VAL A 145 -3.34 -6.63 3.18
C VAL A 145 -2.39 -7.74 3.61
N MET A 146 -1.36 -8.00 2.80
CA MET A 146 -0.27 -8.88 3.16
C MET A 146 0.92 -8.07 3.65
N VAL A 147 1.49 -8.49 4.79
CA VAL A 147 2.64 -7.86 5.42
C VAL A 147 3.72 -8.92 5.62
N ASN A 148 4.92 -8.67 5.06
CA ASN A 148 6.06 -9.57 5.27
C ASN A 148 6.68 -9.31 6.65
N LYS A 149 6.00 -9.75 7.71
CA LYS A 149 6.43 -9.69 9.10
C LYS A 149 5.90 -10.89 9.87
N ASP A 150 6.72 -11.41 10.78
CA ASP A 150 6.29 -12.43 11.75
C ASP A 150 5.83 -11.77 13.06
N ILE A 151 5.12 -12.54 13.86
CA ILE A 151 4.71 -12.15 15.21
C ILE A 151 5.93 -11.91 16.09
N THR A 152 5.77 -11.03 17.08
CA THR A 152 6.89 -10.60 17.92
C THR A 152 7.37 -11.70 18.84
N HIS A 153 6.47 -12.54 19.36
CA HIS A 153 6.79 -13.61 20.29
C HIS A 153 6.15 -14.95 19.86
N PRO A 154 6.86 -16.09 19.93
CA PRO A 154 6.38 -17.38 19.45
C PRO A 154 5.09 -17.89 20.10
N GLN A 155 4.82 -17.48 21.34
CA GLN A 155 3.62 -17.87 22.08
C GLN A 155 2.37 -17.07 21.72
N MET A 156 2.49 -16.02 20.90
CA MET A 156 1.33 -15.25 20.42
C MET A 156 0.52 -16.05 19.41
N ARG A 157 -0.77 -15.73 19.31
CA ARG A 157 -1.69 -16.40 18.39
C ARG A 157 -1.35 -16.06 16.94
N ARG A 158 -1.24 -17.09 16.09
CA ARG A 158 -0.96 -16.94 14.66
C ARG A 158 -2.21 -16.83 13.79
N ARG A 159 -3.35 -17.23 14.33
CA ARG A 159 -4.65 -17.16 13.67
C ARG A 159 -5.68 -16.59 14.63
N ILE A 160 -6.36 -15.54 14.19
CA ILE A 160 -7.39 -14.84 14.96
C ILE A 160 -8.54 -14.51 14.01
N GLU A 161 -9.75 -14.93 14.38
CA GLU A 161 -10.98 -14.62 13.64
C GLU A 161 -11.60 -13.34 14.22
N ASN A 162 -12.02 -12.44 13.37
CA ASN A 162 -12.60 -11.13 13.71
C ASN A 162 -11.78 -10.34 14.76
N PRO A 163 -10.46 -10.14 14.54
CA PRO A 163 -9.61 -9.47 15.51
C PRO A 163 -9.97 -8.00 15.68
N ARG A 164 -9.89 -7.51 16.90
CA ARG A 164 -9.86 -6.08 17.21
C ARG A 164 -8.44 -5.56 17.03
N ILE A 165 -8.26 -4.65 16.07
CA ILE A 165 -6.93 -4.20 15.63
C ILE A 165 -6.67 -2.77 16.09
N ILE A 166 -5.52 -2.55 16.71
CA ILE A 166 -5.00 -1.23 17.06
C ILE A 166 -3.76 -0.94 16.22
N LEU A 167 -3.73 0.25 15.60
CA LEU A 167 -2.62 0.73 14.79
C LEU A 167 -1.90 1.87 15.48
N LEU A 168 -0.61 1.70 15.74
CA LEU A 168 0.22 2.66 16.45
C LEU A 168 1.35 3.20 15.57
N ASP A 169 1.54 4.51 15.55
CA ASP A 169 2.72 5.19 14.99
C ASP A 169 3.71 5.58 16.11
N CYS A 170 3.33 5.40 17.38
CA CYS A 170 4.23 5.65 18.51
C CYS A 170 5.04 4.40 18.87
N PRO A 171 6.30 4.58 19.31
CA PRO A 171 7.06 3.49 19.91
C PRO A 171 6.46 3.13 21.28
N LEU A 172 6.39 1.85 21.59
CA LEU A 172 6.06 1.34 22.93
C LEU A 172 7.33 1.27 23.79
N GLU A 173 7.95 2.41 23.98
CA GLU A 173 9.21 2.56 24.70
C GLU A 173 9.14 3.80 25.57
N TYR A 174 10.02 3.84 26.57
CA TYR A 174 10.22 5.06 27.32
C TYR A 174 10.63 6.23 26.41
N LYS A 175 9.88 7.30 26.44
CA LYS A 175 10.22 8.51 25.69
C LYS A 175 11.35 9.24 26.42
N LYS A 176 12.57 9.20 25.84
CA LYS A 176 13.61 10.16 26.24
C LYS A 176 13.08 11.57 26.02
N GLY A 177 13.25 12.43 27.01
CA GLY A 177 12.93 13.87 26.86
C GLY A 177 13.69 14.47 25.67
N GLU A 178 13.13 15.51 25.07
CA GLU A 178 13.73 16.19 23.90
C GLU A 178 15.09 16.84 24.23
N SER A 179 15.34 17.15 25.49
CA SER A 179 16.62 17.64 25.97
C SER A 179 17.47 16.45 26.49
N GLN A 180 18.69 16.32 25.98
CA GLN A 180 19.70 15.39 26.53
C GLN A 180 20.17 15.92 27.88
N THR A 181 19.40 15.65 28.93
CA THR A 181 19.85 15.84 30.31
C THR A 181 20.69 14.63 30.70
N ASN A 182 21.96 14.83 30.96
CA ASN A 182 22.78 13.83 31.59
C ASN A 182 22.31 13.67 33.04
N MET A 183 21.81 12.49 33.36
CA MET A 183 21.50 12.15 34.76
C MET A 183 22.78 11.61 35.42
N GLU A 184 23.23 12.27 36.46
CA GLU A 184 24.33 11.80 37.31
C GLU A 184 23.71 11.10 38.53
N PHE A 185 23.96 9.81 38.66
CA PHE A 185 23.51 9.04 39.83
C PHE A 185 24.67 9.00 40.84
N SER A 186 24.43 9.54 42.02
CA SER A 186 25.40 9.57 43.11
C SER A 186 25.27 8.38 44.08
N LYS A 187 24.17 7.65 44.02
CA LYS A 187 23.90 6.50 44.88
C LYS A 187 23.46 5.30 44.05
N GLU A 188 23.88 4.11 44.45
CA GLU A 188 23.57 2.84 43.79
C GLU A 188 22.06 2.54 43.75
N GLY A 189 21.32 2.99 44.77
CA GLY A 189 19.86 2.85 44.82
C GLY A 189 19.08 3.74 43.87
N ASP A 190 19.63 4.88 43.44
CA ASP A 190 18.94 5.82 42.53
C ASP A 190 18.85 5.26 41.11
N TRP A 191 19.82 4.42 40.70
CA TRP A 191 19.78 3.73 39.42
C TRP A 191 18.65 2.70 39.33
N ALA A 192 18.53 1.85 40.37
CA ALA A 192 17.47 0.85 40.42
C ALA A 192 16.07 1.50 40.39
N ARG A 193 15.90 2.60 41.12
CA ARG A 193 14.64 3.36 41.14
C ARG A 193 14.32 4.01 39.81
N ALA A 194 15.31 4.51 39.05
CA ALA A 194 15.09 5.03 37.71
C ALA A 194 14.62 3.95 36.75
N GLN A 195 15.18 2.75 36.83
CA GLN A 195 14.72 1.61 36.04
C GLN A 195 13.28 1.19 36.40
N GLU A 196 12.94 1.15 37.68
CA GLU A 196 11.57 0.85 38.12
C GLU A 196 10.55 1.86 37.56
N ILE A 197 10.87 3.15 37.57
CA ILE A 197 10.00 4.20 37.01
C ILE A 197 9.80 4.04 35.50
N GLU A 198 10.88 3.70 34.76
CA GLU A 198 10.77 3.42 33.31
C GLU A 198 9.88 2.20 33.06
N GLU A 199 10.05 1.12 33.81
CA GLU A 199 9.19 -0.05 33.72
C GLU A 199 7.74 0.25 34.03
N GLU A 200 7.46 0.98 35.09
CA GLU A 200 6.11 1.39 35.46
C GLU A 200 5.41 2.19 34.36
N GLN A 201 6.14 3.10 33.70
CA GLN A 201 5.59 3.85 32.57
C GLN A 201 5.24 2.96 31.37
N VAL A 202 6.11 2.04 31.00
CA VAL A 202 5.83 1.08 29.91
C VAL A 202 4.65 0.18 30.27
N LYS A 203 4.59 -0.31 31.53
CA LYS A 203 3.45 -1.10 32.04
C LYS A 203 2.16 -0.28 31.96
N ALA A 204 2.17 0.97 32.39
CA ALA A 204 1.00 1.83 32.33
C ALA A 204 0.49 2.05 30.90
N LEU A 205 1.40 2.24 29.94
CA LEU A 205 1.04 2.36 28.51
C LEU A 205 0.44 1.06 27.97
N CYS A 206 1.03 -0.09 28.30
CA CYS A 206 0.50 -1.39 27.90
C CYS A 206 -0.89 -1.66 28.47
N TYR A 207 -1.11 -1.37 29.76
CA TYR A 207 -2.41 -1.56 30.39
C TYR A 207 -3.49 -0.64 29.80
N LYS A 208 -3.16 0.61 29.46
CA LYS A 208 -4.10 1.50 28.74
C LYS A 208 -4.51 0.93 27.38
N LEU A 209 -3.59 0.34 26.62
CA LEU A 209 -3.93 -0.33 25.38
C LEU A 209 -4.83 -1.54 25.60
N LEU A 210 -4.58 -2.31 26.66
CA LEU A 210 -5.35 -3.50 27.00
C LEU A 210 -6.78 -3.19 27.48
N GLU A 211 -7.06 -1.98 27.97
CA GLU A 211 -8.43 -1.53 28.29
C GLU A 211 -9.38 -1.64 27.09
N PHE A 212 -8.87 -1.40 25.86
CA PHE A 212 -9.63 -1.54 24.62
C PHE A 212 -9.78 -2.99 24.13
N LYS A 213 -9.20 -3.96 24.87
CA LYS A 213 -9.21 -5.40 24.55
C LYS A 213 -8.80 -5.69 23.11
N PRO A 214 -7.60 -5.28 22.67
CA PRO A 214 -7.12 -5.58 21.34
C PRO A 214 -6.70 -7.04 21.23
N ASP A 215 -7.02 -7.67 20.10
CA ASP A 215 -6.48 -8.97 19.73
C ASP A 215 -5.17 -8.83 18.95
N LEU A 216 -5.03 -7.75 18.19
CA LEU A 216 -3.87 -7.48 17.37
C LEU A 216 -3.41 -6.02 17.51
N ILE A 217 -2.15 -5.84 17.83
CA ILE A 217 -1.49 -4.54 17.94
C ILE A 217 -0.42 -4.44 16.87
N ILE A 218 -0.49 -3.42 16.01
CA ILE A 218 0.46 -3.20 14.93
C ILE A 218 1.18 -1.89 15.17
N THR A 219 2.53 -1.94 15.21
CA THR A 219 3.37 -0.76 15.42
C THR A 219 4.25 -0.48 14.21
N GLU A 220 4.33 0.79 13.81
CA GLU A 220 5.22 1.25 12.74
C GLU A 220 6.67 1.30 13.24
N LYS A 221 6.86 1.86 14.42
CA LYS A 221 8.17 1.95 15.06
C LYS A 221 8.50 0.66 15.81
N GLY A 222 9.77 0.45 16.06
CA GLY A 222 10.20 -0.74 16.82
C GLY A 222 9.67 -0.69 18.25
N VAL A 223 9.46 -1.85 18.80
CA VAL A 223 9.28 -2.04 20.24
C VAL A 223 10.66 -2.12 20.91
N SER A 224 11.66 -1.58 20.30
CA SER A 224 12.99 -1.31 20.88
C SER A 224 13.79 -0.39 19.95
N GLY A 225 14.10 0.77 20.38
CA GLY A 225 14.96 1.73 19.71
C GLY A 225 16.39 1.69 20.26
N GLY A 226 17.09 0.63 20.08
CA GLY A 226 18.52 0.64 20.30
C GLY A 226 19.20 1.46 19.23
N SER A 227 19.41 2.75 19.43
CA SER A 227 20.44 3.50 18.74
C SER A 227 21.79 2.90 19.10
N ALA A 228 22.50 2.37 18.12
CA ALA A 228 23.74 1.58 18.23
C ALA A 228 24.96 2.36 18.70
N PHE A 229 24.85 3.25 19.67
CA PHE A 229 25.98 4.11 20.04
C PHE A 229 26.24 4.27 21.55
N SER A 230 25.83 3.32 22.39
CA SER A 230 26.28 3.33 23.79
C SER A 230 26.45 1.92 24.30
N PRO A 231 27.66 1.56 24.79
CA PRO A 231 27.96 0.23 25.34
C PRO A 231 27.29 -0.04 26.70
N LEU A 232 26.49 0.87 27.21
CA LEU A 232 25.69 0.77 28.45
C LEU A 232 24.25 0.31 28.22
N ILE A 233 23.83 -0.02 26.98
CA ILE A 233 22.43 -0.31 26.62
C ILE A 233 22.21 -1.85 26.57
N TYR A 234 22.52 -2.55 27.63
CA TYR A 234 21.97 -3.89 27.85
C TYR A 234 20.51 -3.83 28.38
N SER A 235 20.05 -2.66 28.85
CA SER A 235 18.72 -2.49 29.42
C SER A 235 17.59 -2.26 28.41
N SER A 236 17.88 -1.78 27.19
CA SER A 236 16.83 -1.49 26.21
C SER A 236 16.19 -2.73 25.56
N SER A 237 16.86 -3.86 25.54
CA SER A 237 16.26 -5.14 25.09
C SER A 237 15.29 -5.72 26.13
N LEU A 238 15.56 -5.54 27.41
CA LEU A 238 14.72 -6.00 28.52
C LEU A 238 13.35 -5.32 28.51
N PHE A 239 13.28 -4.00 28.19
CA PHE A 239 12.01 -3.26 28.16
C PHE A 239 11.11 -3.67 26.99
N SER A 240 11.69 -4.02 25.84
CA SER A 240 10.95 -4.59 24.72
C SER A 240 10.30 -5.92 25.09
N ASP A 241 11.00 -6.75 25.84
CA ASP A 241 10.53 -8.07 26.23
C ASP A 241 9.43 -7.97 27.30
N LEU A 242 9.46 -6.93 28.14
CA LEU A 242 8.42 -6.68 29.13
C LEU A 242 7.05 -6.40 28.48
N ALA A 243 7.00 -5.52 27.49
CA ALA A 243 5.76 -5.23 26.76
C ALA A 243 5.23 -6.48 26.04
N GLN A 244 6.12 -7.25 25.41
CA GLN A 244 5.77 -8.52 24.78
C GLN A 244 5.21 -9.52 25.78
N HIS A 245 5.82 -9.65 26.94
CA HIS A 245 5.36 -10.53 28.01
C HIS A 245 3.96 -10.18 28.52
N ILE A 246 3.69 -8.88 28.70
CA ILE A 246 2.36 -8.38 29.08
C ILE A 246 1.33 -8.72 28.01
N PHE A 247 1.64 -8.52 26.74
CA PHE A 247 0.72 -8.85 25.63
C PHE A 247 0.45 -10.35 25.53
N VAL A 248 1.47 -11.20 25.73
CA VAL A 248 1.30 -12.66 25.77
C VAL A 248 0.38 -13.07 26.92
N GLN A 249 0.55 -12.51 28.13
CA GLN A 249 -0.31 -12.81 29.27
C GLN A 249 -1.79 -12.46 29.01
N HIS A 250 -2.03 -11.39 28.24
CA HIS A 250 -3.39 -10.94 27.88
C HIS A 250 -3.89 -11.48 26.53
N ASN A 251 -3.20 -12.46 25.95
CA ASN A 251 -3.54 -13.06 24.65
C ASN A 251 -3.62 -12.04 23.48
N ALA A 252 -2.94 -10.91 23.56
CA ALA A 252 -2.82 -9.96 22.49
C ALA A 252 -1.61 -10.30 21.60
N THR A 253 -1.80 -10.29 20.28
CA THR A 253 -0.72 -10.49 19.30
C THR A 253 -0.15 -9.15 18.88
N ALA A 254 1.18 -9.06 18.77
CA ALA A 254 1.86 -7.82 18.36
C ALA A 254 2.71 -8.03 17.11
N LEU A 255 2.61 -7.08 16.17
CA LEU A 255 3.49 -6.94 15.00
C LEU A 255 4.30 -5.65 15.15
N ARG A 256 5.61 -5.75 14.92
CA ARG A 256 6.51 -4.60 15.01
C ARG A 256 7.12 -4.21 13.67
N ARG A 257 7.52 -2.94 13.54
CA ARG A 257 8.22 -2.40 12.36
C ARG A 257 7.48 -2.64 11.06
N VAL A 258 6.17 -2.46 11.07
CA VAL A 258 5.37 -2.46 9.86
C VAL A 258 5.61 -1.16 9.10
N ARG A 259 5.72 -1.21 7.78
CA ARG A 259 5.97 -0.01 6.97
C ARG A 259 4.77 0.92 7.04
N LYS A 260 5.00 2.22 7.05
CA LYS A 260 3.94 3.24 7.05
C LYS A 260 2.92 3.08 5.93
N SER A 261 3.39 2.71 4.73
CA SER A 261 2.52 2.44 3.59
C SER A 261 1.56 1.27 3.84
N ASP A 262 2.06 0.22 4.51
CA ASP A 262 1.26 -0.96 4.81
C ASP A 262 0.31 -0.68 5.97
N ASN A 263 0.76 0.10 6.96
CA ASN A 263 -0.08 0.55 8.07
C ASN A 263 -1.27 1.39 7.58
N ASN A 264 -1.04 2.30 6.63
CA ASN A 264 -2.12 3.08 5.99
C ASN A 264 -3.12 2.20 5.22
N ARG A 265 -2.64 1.14 4.55
CA ARG A 265 -3.52 0.19 3.85
C ARG A 265 -4.34 -0.65 4.82
N ILE A 266 -3.71 -1.10 5.91
CA ILE A 266 -4.41 -1.83 6.97
C ILE A 266 -5.47 -0.92 7.60
N ALA A 267 -5.15 0.34 7.89
CA ALA A 267 -6.09 1.30 8.44
C ALA A 267 -7.37 1.43 7.59
N LEU A 268 -7.21 1.54 6.27
CA LEU A 268 -8.34 1.61 5.35
C LEU A 268 -9.11 0.29 5.23
N ALA A 269 -8.40 -0.85 5.26
CA ALA A 269 -9.02 -2.17 5.12
C ALA A 269 -9.84 -2.58 6.35
N VAL A 270 -9.45 -2.10 7.53
CA VAL A 270 -10.01 -2.50 8.83
C VAL A 270 -10.92 -1.42 9.42
N GLY A 271 -10.95 -0.23 8.82
CA GLY A 271 -11.66 0.93 9.35
C GLY A 271 -11.04 1.48 10.64
N ALA A 272 -9.72 1.31 10.85
CA ALA A 272 -9.01 1.79 12.02
C ALA A 272 -8.34 3.12 11.79
N THR A 273 -8.15 3.88 12.87
CA THR A 273 -7.36 5.13 12.86
C THR A 273 -5.96 4.87 13.40
N ILE A 274 -4.93 5.43 12.75
CA ILE A 274 -3.54 5.31 13.24
C ILE A 274 -3.36 6.28 14.41
N VAL A 275 -3.04 5.74 15.58
CA VAL A 275 -2.90 6.50 16.83
C VAL A 275 -1.44 6.88 17.06
N ASN A 276 -1.18 8.18 17.25
CA ASN A 276 0.15 8.71 17.55
C ASN A 276 0.43 8.81 19.06
N ARG A 277 -0.64 8.90 19.87
CA ARG A 277 -0.55 8.97 21.34
C ARG A 277 -1.59 8.06 21.95
N ILE A 278 -1.14 7.15 22.79
CA ILE A 278 -2.01 6.18 23.47
C ILE A 278 -3.01 6.87 24.42
N GLU A 279 -2.63 8.04 24.92
CA GLU A 279 -3.46 8.82 25.87
C GLU A 279 -4.74 9.38 25.23
N ASP A 280 -4.68 9.69 23.94
CA ASP A 280 -5.79 10.28 23.17
C ASP A 280 -6.65 9.23 22.45
N MET A 281 -6.36 7.94 22.64
CA MET A 281 -7.03 6.84 21.97
C MET A 281 -8.49 6.71 22.40
N ARG A 282 -9.35 6.43 21.41
CA ARG A 282 -10.80 6.23 21.59
C ARG A 282 -11.22 4.88 21.05
N GLU A 283 -12.36 4.39 21.49
CA GLU A 283 -12.96 3.15 20.99
C GLU A 283 -13.23 3.19 19.46
N SER A 284 -13.50 4.35 18.90
CA SER A 284 -13.67 4.58 17.46
C SER A 284 -12.40 4.33 16.63
N ASP A 285 -11.23 4.32 17.25
CA ASP A 285 -9.94 4.16 16.56
C ASP A 285 -9.56 2.68 16.41
N VAL A 286 -10.28 1.80 17.09
CA VAL A 286 -10.10 0.35 17.02
C VAL A 286 -10.78 -0.19 15.77
N GLY A 287 -10.03 -0.87 14.91
CA GLY A 287 -10.56 -1.50 13.72
C GLY A 287 -11.23 -2.83 14.03
N THR A 288 -12.42 -3.03 13.50
CA THR A 288 -13.24 -4.23 13.71
C THR A 288 -13.66 -4.92 12.40
N GLU A 289 -13.34 -4.33 11.24
CA GLU A 289 -13.77 -4.84 9.94
C GLU A 289 -12.87 -5.95 9.37
N CYS A 290 -11.94 -6.47 10.16
CA CYS A 290 -11.08 -7.56 9.77
C CYS A 290 -11.75 -8.91 10.03
N GLY A 291 -11.92 -9.74 8.99
CA GLY A 291 -12.51 -11.07 9.15
C GLY A 291 -11.50 -12.11 9.66
N LEU A 292 -10.26 -12.07 9.18
CA LEU A 292 -9.25 -13.06 9.55
C LEU A 292 -7.85 -12.45 9.56
N PHE A 293 -7.12 -12.67 10.64
CA PHE A 293 -5.68 -12.50 10.72
C PHE A 293 -5.02 -13.86 10.74
N HIS A 294 -4.09 -14.10 9.83
CA HIS A 294 -3.36 -15.36 9.74
C HIS A 294 -1.88 -15.11 9.41
N VAL A 295 -1.00 -15.81 10.11
CA VAL A 295 0.44 -15.80 9.85
C VAL A 295 0.84 -17.17 9.35
N GLU A 296 1.30 -17.20 8.11
CA GLU A 296 1.72 -18.40 7.42
C GLU A 296 3.08 -18.20 6.77
N LYS A 297 3.89 -19.25 6.75
CA LYS A 297 5.12 -19.27 5.97
C LYS A 297 4.76 -19.68 4.54
N ILE A 298 5.04 -18.79 3.58
CA ILE A 298 4.79 -19.02 2.17
C ILE A 298 6.16 -19.13 1.48
N GLY A 299 6.39 -20.22 0.77
CA GLY A 299 7.67 -20.50 0.12
C GLY A 299 8.66 -21.25 1.02
N ASP A 300 9.83 -21.54 0.46
CA ASP A 300 10.85 -22.36 1.12
C ASP A 300 11.85 -21.55 1.94
N GLU A 301 11.83 -20.21 1.86
CA GLU A 301 12.70 -19.30 2.63
C GLU A 301 12.05 -18.71 3.88
#